data_126fd1fbc07df935cbd3b5350fe37959
#
_entry.id   126fd1fbc07df935cbd3b5350fe37959
#
_cell.length_a   1.000
_cell.length_b   1.000
_cell.length_c   1.000
_cell.angle_alpha   90.00
_cell.angle_beta   90.00
_cell.angle_gamma   90.00
#
_symmetry.space_group_name_H-M   'P 1'
#
loop_
_entity.id
_entity.type
_entity.pdbx_description
1 polymer ?
#
loop_
_entity_poly.entity_id
_entity_poly.type
_entity_poly.pdbx_seq_one_letter_code
_entity_poly.pdbx_strand_id
1 'polypeptide(L)'
;MYFPIFLAKKYDILALCDLDEKLFKNITPILIPHYHKDFKKNIKKLVDKNIYFIIVLNFKRLGYPTINDIENDLINDVLKDYTNYSLAYWTYNDTSKLEIQNFINQNGNLEKSIIHREEFSKAQYLSNQNFKYHIFIENYVNQDYIDLFVSNDRIYIQDGFKRQKKNADYPKISDFSDNHYTYKSRGGVGFGDFTIIGHDLKDGGGAAYAVAIHMTNARKKIANVHHFVSDSIAGRENPGGKFIEALNHMIRFIDNNAVFEGIGINTYRDLHKRKHFPGLPINKKLGIINHIEQIANIM
;
A
#
# COMPACT_ATOMS: atom_id res chain seq x y z
N MET A 1 8.64 -11.93 2.56
CA MET A 1 8.59 -10.73 1.69
C MET A 1 7.31 -9.94 1.99
N TYR A 2 7.38 -8.60 1.98
CA TYR A 2 6.25 -7.70 2.21
C TYR A 2 5.84 -6.99 0.91
N PHE A 3 4.55 -7.01 0.59
CA PHE A 3 3.98 -6.54 -0.68
C PHE A 3 2.90 -5.47 -0.41
N PRO A 4 3.28 -4.22 -0.05
CA PRO A 4 2.31 -3.16 0.13
C PRO A 4 1.71 -2.70 -1.21
N ILE A 5 0.38 -2.51 -1.24
CA ILE A 5 -0.35 -2.02 -2.42
C ILE A 5 -0.58 -0.51 -2.30
N PHE A 6 -0.28 0.22 -3.37
CA PHE A 6 -0.46 1.66 -3.47
C PHE A 6 -1.28 2.06 -4.68
N LEU A 7 -2.13 3.07 -4.52
CA LEU A 7 -2.41 3.95 -5.63
C LEU A 7 -1.15 4.78 -5.87
N ALA A 8 -0.60 4.73 -7.07
CA ALA A 8 0.63 5.44 -7.38
C ALA A 8 0.40 6.98 -7.46
N LYS A 9 -0.17 7.57 -6.39
CA LYS A 9 -0.34 9.00 -6.21
C LYS A 9 0.98 9.65 -5.82
N LYS A 10 1.05 10.97 -5.97
CA LYS A 10 2.26 11.74 -5.67
C LYS A 10 2.90 11.40 -4.32
N TYR A 11 2.12 11.42 -3.24
CA TYR A 11 2.67 11.23 -1.90
C TYR A 11 2.88 9.76 -1.54
N ASP A 12 2.19 8.82 -2.20
CA ASP A 12 2.41 7.40 -2.06
C ASP A 12 3.78 7.02 -2.66
N ILE A 13 4.07 7.51 -3.89
CA ILE A 13 5.38 7.30 -4.53
C ILE A 13 6.50 8.01 -3.76
N LEU A 14 6.26 9.26 -3.31
CA LEU A 14 7.26 9.99 -2.53
C LEU A 14 7.53 9.32 -1.17
N ALA A 15 6.55 8.64 -0.57
CA ALA A 15 6.79 7.84 0.64
C ALA A 15 7.79 6.72 0.36
N LEU A 16 7.61 5.98 -0.74
CA LEU A 16 8.57 4.94 -1.16
C LEU A 16 9.97 5.50 -1.43
N CYS A 17 10.05 6.69 -2.07
CA CYS A 17 11.34 7.33 -2.34
C CYS A 17 12.09 7.80 -1.09
N ASP A 18 11.38 8.08 0.00
CA ASP A 18 11.98 8.55 1.26
C ASP A 18 12.42 7.41 2.19
N LEU A 19 12.02 6.16 1.91
CA LEU A 19 12.45 4.99 2.68
C LEU A 19 13.95 4.70 2.47
N ASP A 20 14.57 4.06 3.47
CA ASP A 20 15.92 3.50 3.33
C ASP A 20 15.90 2.41 2.24
N GLU A 21 16.80 2.52 1.27
CA GLU A 21 16.89 1.60 0.13
C GLU A 21 17.14 0.15 0.57
N LYS A 22 17.76 -0.06 1.73
CA LYS A 22 17.99 -1.39 2.30
C LYS A 22 16.70 -2.16 2.59
N LEU A 23 15.60 -1.46 2.85
CA LEU A 23 14.31 -2.08 3.10
C LEU A 23 13.76 -2.82 1.88
N PHE A 24 14.09 -2.36 0.67
CA PHE A 24 13.60 -2.96 -0.58
C PHE A 24 14.19 -4.36 -0.89
N LYS A 25 15.12 -4.86 -0.07
CA LYS A 25 15.51 -6.28 -0.10
C LYS A 25 14.37 -7.22 0.31
N ASN A 26 13.47 -6.74 1.15
CA ASN A 26 12.35 -7.52 1.70
C ASN A 26 10.98 -6.91 1.38
N ILE A 27 10.93 -5.79 0.65
CA ILE A 27 9.70 -5.09 0.28
C ILE A 27 9.59 -5.00 -1.23
N THR A 28 8.45 -5.40 -1.74
CA THR A 28 8.09 -5.27 -3.17
C THR A 28 6.80 -4.47 -3.28
N PRO A 29 6.84 -3.16 -3.59
CA PRO A 29 5.63 -2.36 -3.77
C PRO A 29 4.82 -2.86 -4.97
N ILE A 30 3.49 -2.93 -4.80
CA ILE A 30 2.53 -3.14 -5.88
C ILE A 30 1.88 -1.79 -6.18
N LEU A 31 2.06 -1.31 -7.41
CA LEU A 31 1.63 0.01 -7.83
C LEU A 31 0.41 -0.09 -8.75
N ILE A 32 -0.68 0.55 -8.37
CA ILE A 32 -1.84 0.78 -9.23
C ILE A 32 -1.65 2.15 -9.86
N PRO A 33 -1.36 2.27 -11.17
CA PRO A 33 -1.11 3.55 -11.82
C PRO A 33 -2.28 4.52 -11.65
N HIS A 34 -1.98 5.74 -11.21
CA HIS A 34 -2.95 6.82 -11.05
C HIS A 34 -2.36 8.09 -11.65
N TYR A 35 -2.79 8.42 -12.86
CA TYR A 35 -2.22 9.54 -13.61
C TYR A 35 -2.58 10.88 -12.98
N HIS A 36 -1.57 11.70 -12.75
CA HIS A 36 -1.64 13.06 -12.28
C HIS A 36 -0.47 13.87 -12.90
N LYS A 37 -0.50 15.17 -12.78
CA LYS A 37 0.48 16.08 -13.41
C LYS A 37 1.95 15.64 -13.29
N ASP A 38 2.35 15.11 -12.13
CA ASP A 38 3.75 14.74 -11.85
C ASP A 38 3.97 13.21 -11.89
N PHE A 39 3.03 12.41 -12.40
CA PHE A 39 3.07 10.94 -12.32
C PHE A 39 4.37 10.37 -12.90
N LYS A 40 4.66 10.64 -14.17
CA LYS A 40 5.87 10.15 -14.86
C LYS A 40 7.16 10.55 -14.12
N LYS A 41 7.24 11.82 -13.68
CA LYS A 41 8.37 12.34 -12.90
C LYS A 41 8.55 11.61 -11.57
N ASN A 42 7.46 11.24 -10.90
CA ASN A 42 7.53 10.53 -9.62
C ASN A 42 7.92 9.07 -9.81
N ILE A 43 7.38 8.37 -10.83
CA ILE A 43 7.82 7.00 -11.15
C ILE A 43 9.31 6.99 -11.50
N LYS A 44 9.80 7.97 -12.27
CA LYS A 44 11.21 8.09 -12.59
C LYS A 44 12.13 8.11 -11.36
N LYS A 45 11.68 8.68 -10.22
CA LYS A 45 12.46 8.63 -8.97
C LYS A 45 12.63 7.21 -8.41
N LEU A 46 11.64 6.34 -8.59
CA LEU A 46 11.78 4.91 -8.21
C LEU A 46 12.76 4.19 -9.14
N VAL A 47 12.68 4.50 -10.43
CA VAL A 47 13.60 4.00 -11.45
C VAL A 47 15.04 4.44 -11.16
N ASP A 48 15.26 5.73 -10.88
CA ASP A 48 16.58 6.31 -10.57
C ASP A 48 17.20 5.67 -9.31
N LYS A 49 16.38 5.18 -8.38
CA LYS A 49 16.79 4.42 -7.18
C LYS A 49 16.88 2.91 -7.41
N ASN A 50 16.63 2.45 -8.61
CA ASN A 50 16.60 1.04 -8.98
C ASN A 50 15.70 0.15 -8.10
N ILE A 51 14.56 0.68 -7.66
CA ILE A 51 13.61 -0.02 -6.79
C ILE A 51 12.77 -0.99 -7.63
N TYR A 52 12.80 -2.30 -7.29
CA TYR A 52 11.89 -3.27 -7.90
C TYR A 52 10.46 -3.06 -7.44
N PHE A 53 9.49 -3.07 -8.37
CA PHE A 53 8.06 -2.94 -8.10
C PHE A 53 7.20 -3.73 -9.10
N ILE A 54 5.96 -3.99 -8.72
CA ILE A 54 4.95 -4.66 -9.56
C ILE A 54 3.95 -3.61 -10.04
N ILE A 55 3.64 -3.58 -11.33
CA ILE A 55 2.65 -2.66 -11.93
C ILE A 55 1.36 -3.41 -12.21
N VAL A 56 0.25 -2.92 -11.71
CA VAL A 56 -1.09 -3.42 -12.03
C VAL A 56 -1.56 -2.78 -13.34
N LEU A 57 -1.90 -3.61 -14.34
CA LEU A 57 -2.25 -3.10 -15.67
C LEU A 57 -3.73 -2.74 -15.84
N ASN A 58 -4.64 -3.44 -15.16
CA ASN A 58 -6.07 -3.42 -15.49
C ASN A 58 -6.98 -3.01 -14.32
N PHE A 59 -6.59 -2.02 -13.54
CA PHE A 59 -7.44 -1.56 -12.44
C PHE A 59 -8.69 -0.85 -12.98
N LYS A 60 -9.86 -1.53 -12.91
CA LYS A 60 -11.15 -1.04 -13.45
C LYS A 60 -11.77 -0.01 -12.51
N ARG A 61 -11.50 1.27 -12.75
CA ARG A 61 -12.14 2.39 -12.05
C ARG A 61 -12.18 3.63 -12.94
N LEU A 62 -13.30 4.36 -12.90
CA LEU A 62 -13.42 5.62 -13.64
C LEU A 62 -12.31 6.60 -13.27
N GLY A 63 -11.66 7.19 -14.27
CA GLY A 63 -10.54 8.13 -14.10
C GLY A 63 -9.16 7.47 -13.91
N TYR A 64 -9.07 6.13 -13.99
CA TYR A 64 -7.80 5.42 -14.02
C TYR A 64 -7.38 5.11 -15.46
N PRO A 65 -6.06 4.99 -15.72
CA PRO A 65 -5.56 4.69 -17.06
C PRO A 65 -6.00 3.28 -17.50
N THR A 66 -6.22 3.15 -18.79
CA THR A 66 -6.44 1.85 -19.45
C THR A 66 -5.12 1.10 -19.60
N ILE A 67 -5.18 -0.18 -20.00
CA ILE A 67 -3.97 -0.97 -20.32
C ILE A 67 -3.15 -0.24 -21.40
N ASN A 68 -3.79 0.23 -22.48
CA ASN A 68 -3.11 0.95 -23.55
C ASN A 68 -2.43 2.23 -23.07
N ASP A 69 -3.07 2.99 -22.16
CA ASP A 69 -2.46 4.18 -21.57
C ASP A 69 -1.21 3.81 -20.78
N ILE A 70 -1.29 2.73 -19.97
CA ILE A 70 -0.15 2.26 -19.17
C ILE A 70 0.99 1.77 -20.08
N GLU A 71 0.68 1.02 -21.14
CA GLU A 71 1.67 0.56 -22.11
C GLU A 71 2.37 1.73 -22.80
N ASN A 72 1.62 2.69 -23.32
CA ASN A 72 2.18 3.82 -24.06
C ASN A 72 2.91 4.81 -23.16
N ASP A 73 2.27 5.24 -22.06
CA ASP A 73 2.74 6.35 -21.24
C ASP A 73 3.73 5.95 -20.15
N LEU A 74 3.71 4.68 -19.73
CA LEU A 74 4.56 4.20 -18.65
C LEU A 74 5.58 3.20 -19.14
N ILE A 75 5.14 2.08 -19.74
CA ILE A 75 6.05 0.99 -20.13
C ILE A 75 6.96 1.41 -21.29
N ASN A 76 6.40 1.93 -22.37
CA ASN A 76 7.14 2.31 -23.57
C ASN A 76 7.81 3.70 -23.49
N ASP A 77 7.54 4.46 -22.43
CA ASP A 77 8.14 5.78 -22.21
C ASP A 77 9.06 5.76 -20.98
N VAL A 78 8.50 5.84 -19.77
CA VAL A 78 9.27 6.01 -18.52
C VAL A 78 10.11 4.78 -18.18
N LEU A 79 9.62 3.58 -18.49
CA LEU A 79 10.25 2.30 -18.18
C LEU A 79 10.94 1.62 -19.38
N LYS A 80 11.03 2.31 -20.52
CA LYS A 80 11.57 1.74 -21.78
C LYS A 80 12.91 1.02 -21.59
N ASP A 81 13.81 1.61 -20.82
CA ASP A 81 15.16 1.11 -20.57
C ASP A 81 15.30 0.51 -19.15
N TYR A 82 14.20 0.36 -18.42
CA TYR A 82 14.18 -0.16 -17.07
C TYR A 82 13.59 -1.56 -17.04
N THR A 83 14.33 -2.52 -16.52
CA THR A 83 13.91 -3.93 -16.51
C THR A 83 13.60 -4.46 -15.10
N ASN A 84 13.86 -3.66 -14.05
CA ASN A 84 13.71 -4.08 -12.66
C ASN A 84 12.26 -3.88 -12.18
N TYR A 85 11.28 -4.40 -12.91
CA TYR A 85 9.87 -4.42 -12.55
C TYR A 85 9.17 -5.65 -13.12
N SER A 86 7.97 -5.93 -12.64
CA SER A 86 7.07 -6.95 -13.18
C SER A 86 5.64 -6.42 -13.31
N LEU A 87 4.78 -7.22 -13.94
CA LEU A 87 3.41 -6.85 -14.23
C LEU A 87 2.43 -7.71 -13.41
N ALA A 88 1.30 -7.13 -13.05
CA ALA A 88 0.21 -7.86 -12.44
C ALA A 88 -1.13 -7.59 -13.14
N TYR A 89 -1.96 -8.62 -13.20
CA TYR A 89 -3.32 -8.55 -13.70
C TYR A 89 -4.30 -8.84 -12.56
N TRP A 90 -5.28 -7.97 -12.40
CA TRP A 90 -6.29 -8.04 -11.35
C TRP A 90 -7.52 -8.80 -11.84
N THR A 91 -7.94 -9.87 -11.18
CA THR A 91 -9.14 -10.61 -11.58
C THR A 91 -10.42 -9.92 -11.10
N TYR A 92 -11.42 -9.94 -11.96
CA TYR A 92 -12.79 -9.50 -11.70
C TYR A 92 -13.76 -10.60 -12.10
N ASN A 93 -15.01 -10.56 -11.65
CA ASN A 93 -16.06 -11.55 -11.99
C ASN A 93 -16.26 -11.72 -13.50
N ASP A 94 -16.05 -10.65 -14.28
CA ASP A 94 -16.15 -10.63 -15.73
C ASP A 94 -14.85 -10.95 -16.47
N THR A 95 -13.76 -11.24 -15.75
CA THR A 95 -12.47 -11.57 -16.37
C THR A 95 -12.59 -12.87 -17.19
N SER A 96 -12.23 -12.79 -18.46
CA SER A 96 -12.28 -13.93 -19.39
C SER A 96 -10.92 -14.66 -19.48
N LYS A 97 -10.99 -15.92 -19.93
CA LYS A 97 -9.76 -16.68 -20.25
C LYS A 97 -8.92 -15.98 -21.32
N LEU A 98 -9.56 -15.36 -22.31
CA LEU A 98 -8.87 -14.65 -23.39
C LEU A 98 -8.09 -13.45 -22.87
N GLU A 99 -8.63 -12.66 -21.94
CA GLU A 99 -7.90 -11.56 -21.31
C GLU A 99 -6.64 -12.07 -20.58
N ILE A 100 -6.74 -13.18 -19.86
CA ILE A 100 -5.57 -13.81 -19.21
C ILE A 100 -4.55 -14.28 -20.24
N GLN A 101 -4.97 -14.92 -21.34
CA GLN A 101 -4.06 -15.35 -22.40
C GLN A 101 -3.37 -14.16 -23.06
N ASN A 102 -4.10 -13.07 -23.32
CA ASN A 102 -3.52 -11.85 -23.85
C ASN A 102 -2.49 -11.26 -22.88
N PHE A 103 -2.79 -11.20 -21.59
CA PHE A 103 -1.85 -10.74 -20.56
C PHE A 103 -0.57 -11.61 -20.52
N ILE A 104 -0.70 -12.94 -20.62
CA ILE A 104 0.45 -13.86 -20.65
C ILE A 104 1.34 -13.57 -21.88
N ASN A 105 0.74 -13.33 -23.03
CA ASN A 105 1.45 -13.17 -24.30
C ASN A 105 2.01 -11.76 -24.54
N GLN A 106 1.47 -10.75 -23.85
CA GLN A 106 1.92 -9.36 -23.95
C GLN A 106 3.19 -9.07 -23.15
N ASN A 107 3.87 -7.98 -23.49
CA ASN A 107 5.02 -7.44 -22.75
C ASN A 107 6.22 -8.40 -22.58
N GLY A 108 6.43 -9.29 -23.55
CA GLY A 108 7.65 -10.10 -23.68
C GLY A 108 7.96 -10.95 -22.43
N ASN A 109 9.24 -10.95 -22.04
CA ASN A 109 9.78 -11.80 -20.97
C ASN A 109 9.62 -11.23 -19.55
N LEU A 110 8.85 -10.14 -19.36
CA LEU A 110 8.61 -9.62 -18.02
C LEU A 110 7.87 -10.65 -17.16
N GLU A 111 8.31 -10.80 -15.92
CA GLU A 111 7.60 -11.62 -14.93
C GLU A 111 6.17 -11.11 -14.73
N LYS A 112 5.24 -12.02 -14.57
CA LYS A 112 3.82 -11.72 -14.46
C LYS A 112 3.23 -12.35 -13.21
N SER A 113 2.28 -11.65 -12.59
CA SER A 113 1.56 -12.11 -11.40
C SER A 113 0.05 -11.92 -11.57
N ILE A 114 -0.75 -12.67 -10.84
CA ILE A 114 -2.20 -12.50 -10.78
C ILE A 114 -2.59 -11.98 -9.40
N ILE A 115 -3.43 -10.95 -9.36
CA ILE A 115 -4.06 -10.46 -8.13
C ILE A 115 -5.52 -10.94 -8.11
N HIS A 116 -5.81 -11.86 -7.21
CA HIS A 116 -7.14 -12.44 -7.02
C HIS A 116 -7.97 -11.55 -6.09
N ARG A 117 -8.71 -10.62 -6.67
CA ARG A 117 -9.74 -9.88 -5.93
C ARG A 117 -11.07 -10.60 -5.93
N GLU A 118 -11.36 -11.29 -7.03
CA GLU A 118 -12.56 -12.09 -7.20
C GLU A 118 -12.18 -13.45 -7.72
N GLU A 119 -12.97 -14.46 -7.38
CA GLU A 119 -12.71 -15.82 -7.77
C GLU A 119 -12.87 -15.98 -9.29
N PHE A 120 -11.83 -16.43 -9.94
CA PHE A 120 -11.86 -16.69 -11.36
C PHE A 120 -12.46 -18.08 -11.62
N SER A 121 -13.53 -18.15 -12.43
CA SER A 121 -14.29 -19.39 -12.67
C SER A 121 -13.47 -20.56 -13.24
N LYS A 122 -12.28 -20.25 -13.81
CA LYS A 122 -11.35 -21.25 -14.35
C LYS A 122 -10.03 -21.26 -13.56
N ALA A 123 -10.14 -21.34 -12.23
CA ALA A 123 -9.00 -21.32 -11.30
C ALA A 123 -7.90 -22.33 -11.68
N GLN A 124 -8.27 -23.56 -12.03
CA GLN A 124 -7.33 -24.60 -12.47
C GLN A 124 -6.54 -24.20 -13.73
N TYR A 125 -7.13 -23.42 -14.62
CA TYR A 125 -6.38 -22.87 -15.75
C TYR A 125 -5.32 -21.87 -15.26
N LEU A 126 -5.65 -20.98 -14.32
CA LEU A 126 -4.69 -20.04 -13.76
C LEU A 126 -3.56 -20.72 -12.99
N SER A 127 -3.87 -21.70 -12.15
CA SER A 127 -2.88 -22.42 -11.35
C SER A 127 -1.85 -23.20 -12.20
N ASN A 128 -2.20 -23.53 -13.44
CA ASN A 128 -1.31 -24.22 -14.38
C ASN A 128 -0.48 -23.25 -15.25
N GLN A 129 -0.65 -21.93 -15.10
CA GLN A 129 0.16 -20.95 -15.81
C GLN A 129 1.42 -20.60 -15.00
N ASN A 130 2.48 -20.19 -15.71
CA ASN A 130 3.72 -19.78 -15.07
C ASN A 130 3.65 -18.31 -14.64
N PHE A 131 2.90 -18.04 -13.55
CA PHE A 131 2.92 -16.75 -12.88
C PHE A 131 3.95 -16.74 -11.76
N LYS A 132 4.64 -15.60 -11.59
CA LYS A 132 5.59 -15.42 -10.49
C LYS A 132 4.90 -15.50 -9.15
N TYR A 133 3.75 -14.84 -9.00
CA TYR A 133 2.96 -14.82 -7.76
C TYR A 133 1.48 -14.93 -8.06
N HIS A 134 0.78 -15.65 -7.17
CA HIS A 134 -0.67 -15.58 -6.98
C HIS A 134 -0.96 -14.77 -5.71
N ILE A 135 -1.49 -13.56 -5.88
CA ILE A 135 -1.68 -12.57 -4.82
C ILE A 135 -3.17 -12.53 -4.46
N PHE A 136 -3.54 -12.96 -3.26
CA PHE A 136 -4.92 -13.09 -2.82
C PHE A 136 -5.32 -11.93 -1.91
N ILE A 137 -6.40 -11.21 -2.25
CA ILE A 137 -7.00 -10.22 -1.37
C ILE A 137 -8.04 -10.94 -0.50
N GLU A 138 -7.69 -11.21 0.74
CA GLU A 138 -8.32 -12.20 1.60
C GLU A 138 -9.80 -12.03 1.84
N ASN A 139 -10.35 -10.87 1.92
CA ASN A 139 -11.78 -10.68 2.16
C ASN A 139 -12.67 -10.88 0.91
N TYR A 140 -12.07 -11.19 -0.24
CA TYR A 140 -12.76 -11.28 -1.53
C TYR A 140 -12.73 -12.68 -2.16
N VAL A 141 -11.88 -13.55 -1.65
CA VAL A 141 -11.76 -14.95 -2.10
C VAL A 141 -11.79 -15.89 -0.91
N ASN A 142 -12.43 -17.04 -1.05
CA ASN A 142 -12.52 -18.02 0.03
C ASN A 142 -11.30 -18.95 0.09
N GLN A 143 -11.16 -19.70 1.18
CA GLN A 143 -10.02 -20.60 1.40
C GLN A 143 -10.01 -21.75 0.39
N ASP A 144 -11.16 -22.32 0.03
CA ASP A 144 -11.25 -23.43 -0.94
C ASP A 144 -10.71 -23.01 -2.31
N TYR A 145 -10.98 -21.76 -2.71
CA TYR A 145 -10.40 -21.20 -3.93
C TYR A 145 -8.88 -21.05 -3.83
N ILE A 146 -8.36 -20.52 -2.71
CA ILE A 146 -6.93 -20.35 -2.48
C ILE A 146 -6.20 -21.71 -2.52
N ASP A 147 -6.83 -22.77 -2.02
CA ASP A 147 -6.24 -24.11 -1.96
C ASP A 147 -6.05 -24.75 -3.34
N LEU A 148 -6.73 -24.26 -4.38
CA LEU A 148 -6.47 -24.65 -5.76
C LEU A 148 -5.08 -24.21 -6.28
N PHE A 149 -4.40 -23.32 -5.56
CA PHE A 149 -3.09 -22.75 -5.91
C PHE A 149 -1.98 -23.23 -4.95
N VAL A 150 -2.12 -24.37 -4.31
CA VAL A 150 -1.18 -24.90 -3.31
C VAL A 150 0.25 -25.09 -3.86
N SER A 151 0.39 -25.35 -5.15
CA SER A 151 1.68 -25.52 -5.82
C SER A 151 2.31 -24.20 -6.32
N ASN A 152 1.65 -23.07 -6.10
CA ASN A 152 2.07 -21.76 -6.58
C ASN A 152 2.61 -20.88 -5.44
N ASP A 153 3.44 -19.91 -5.79
CA ASP A 153 3.89 -18.89 -4.84
C ASP A 153 2.75 -17.95 -4.47
N ARG A 154 2.23 -18.11 -3.24
CA ARG A 154 1.05 -17.40 -2.72
C ARG A 154 1.45 -16.23 -1.85
N ILE A 155 0.78 -15.10 -2.07
CA ILE A 155 0.91 -13.87 -1.27
C ILE A 155 -0.47 -13.52 -0.73
N TYR A 156 -0.56 -13.24 0.58
CA TYR A 156 -1.80 -12.89 1.27
C TYR A 156 -1.86 -11.41 1.56
N ILE A 157 -2.86 -10.73 0.99
CA ILE A 157 -3.11 -9.29 1.18
C ILE A 157 -4.32 -9.08 2.06
N GLN A 158 -4.14 -8.40 3.17
CA GLN A 158 -5.22 -8.03 4.07
C GLN A 158 -5.45 -6.52 4.07
N ASP A 159 -6.70 -6.08 4.05
CA ASP A 159 -7.04 -4.69 4.35
C ASP A 159 -7.26 -4.52 5.85
N GLY A 160 -6.22 -4.13 6.54
CA GLY A 160 -6.25 -3.95 7.99
C GLY A 160 -6.70 -2.56 8.44
N PHE A 161 -6.73 -1.57 7.54
CA PHE A 161 -7.04 -0.20 7.92
C PHE A 161 -8.54 0.06 8.01
N LYS A 162 -9.08 0.08 9.22
CA LYS A 162 -10.51 0.30 9.51
C LYS A 162 -10.89 1.77 9.38
N ARG A 163 -11.06 2.24 8.14
CA ARG A 163 -11.36 3.64 7.83
C ARG A 163 -12.67 4.09 8.46
N GLN A 164 -12.66 5.27 9.12
CA GLN A 164 -13.84 5.90 9.69
C GLN A 164 -14.40 6.98 8.76
N LYS A 165 -15.71 7.26 8.89
CA LYS A 165 -16.37 8.33 8.12
C LYS A 165 -15.86 9.72 8.51
N LYS A 166 -15.54 9.92 9.79
CA LYS A 166 -14.99 11.17 10.35
C LYS A 166 -13.72 10.85 11.14
N ASN A 167 -12.75 11.76 11.11
CA ASN A 167 -11.53 11.58 11.90
C ASN A 167 -11.80 11.53 13.42
N ALA A 168 -12.84 12.21 13.89
CA ALA A 168 -13.22 12.17 15.30
C ALA A 168 -13.73 10.80 15.77
N ASP A 169 -14.16 9.93 14.85
CA ASP A 169 -14.75 8.63 15.17
C ASP A 169 -13.69 7.51 15.31
N TYR A 170 -12.41 7.80 15.07
CA TYR A 170 -11.36 6.81 15.22
C TYR A 170 -11.19 6.40 16.70
N PRO A 171 -11.13 5.08 17.00
CA PRO A 171 -10.76 4.61 18.33
C PRO A 171 -9.29 4.97 18.62
N LYS A 172 -8.87 4.90 19.89
CA LYS A 172 -7.46 5.14 20.24
C LYS A 172 -6.51 4.16 19.58
N ILE A 173 -6.95 2.91 19.38
CA ILE A 173 -6.19 1.82 18.76
C ILE A 173 -7.15 0.90 17.98
N SER A 174 -6.68 0.36 16.88
CA SER A 174 -7.35 -0.71 16.15
C SER A 174 -6.36 -1.80 15.74
N ASP A 175 -6.81 -3.05 15.73
CA ASP A 175 -6.05 -4.14 15.15
C ASP A 175 -5.96 -3.94 13.65
N PHE A 176 -4.76 -4.19 13.12
CA PHE A 176 -4.47 -4.03 11.69
C PHE A 176 -4.36 -5.40 11.01
N SER A 177 -3.33 -6.18 11.31
CA SER A 177 -3.08 -7.47 10.65
C SER A 177 -2.13 -8.33 11.46
N ASP A 178 -2.26 -9.65 11.32
CA ASP A 178 -1.31 -10.65 11.78
C ASP A 178 -0.62 -11.40 10.62
N ASN A 179 -0.87 -11.02 9.38
CA ASN A 179 -0.36 -11.70 8.18
C ASN A 179 1.17 -11.83 8.16
N HIS A 180 1.91 -10.84 8.68
CA HIS A 180 3.37 -10.91 8.82
C HIS A 180 3.82 -12.10 9.68
N TYR A 181 2.98 -12.56 10.60
CA TYR A 181 3.25 -13.71 11.47
C TYR A 181 2.70 -15.02 10.91
N THR A 182 1.54 -14.98 10.24
CA THR A 182 0.77 -16.19 9.87
C THR A 182 1.01 -16.68 8.44
N TYR A 183 1.48 -15.85 7.51
CA TYR A 183 1.56 -16.19 6.08
C TYR A 183 2.37 -17.47 5.80
N LYS A 184 3.49 -17.69 6.51
CA LYS A 184 4.35 -18.88 6.29
C LYS A 184 3.64 -20.18 6.68
N SER A 185 2.94 -20.20 7.82
CA SER A 185 2.19 -21.38 8.28
C SER A 185 1.02 -21.72 7.36
N ARG A 186 0.56 -20.75 6.56
CA ARG A 186 -0.46 -20.91 5.52
C ARG A 186 0.13 -21.27 4.15
N GLY A 187 1.42 -21.54 4.08
CA GLY A 187 2.14 -21.88 2.83
C GLY A 187 2.36 -20.69 1.90
N GLY A 188 2.32 -19.46 2.40
CA GLY A 188 2.62 -18.26 1.62
C GLY A 188 4.11 -17.93 1.58
N VAL A 189 4.57 -17.36 0.47
CA VAL A 189 5.92 -16.82 0.30
C VAL A 189 6.01 -15.34 0.70
N GLY A 190 4.86 -14.68 0.84
CA GLY A 190 4.77 -13.28 1.22
C GLY A 190 3.40 -12.89 1.77
N PHE A 191 3.35 -11.69 2.28
CA PHE A 191 2.14 -11.03 2.77
C PHE A 191 2.16 -9.55 2.38
N GLY A 192 1.02 -8.89 2.48
CA GLY A 192 0.92 -7.47 2.23
C GLY A 192 -0.39 -6.88 2.74
N ASP A 193 -0.56 -5.60 2.44
CA ASP A 193 -1.72 -4.82 2.84
C ASP A 193 -1.89 -3.58 1.95
N PHE A 194 -2.90 -2.76 2.26
CA PHE A 194 -3.14 -1.46 1.62
C PHE A 194 -2.60 -0.29 2.47
N THR A 195 -1.60 -0.54 3.30
CA THR A 195 -1.02 0.40 4.27
C THR A 195 -2.11 1.07 5.14
N ILE A 196 -1.89 2.29 5.61
CA ILE A 196 -2.90 3.09 6.30
C ILE A 196 -3.87 3.81 5.33
N ILE A 197 -3.88 3.43 4.05
CA ILE A 197 -4.76 3.99 3.02
C ILE A 197 -6.07 3.21 2.96
N GLY A 198 -5.99 1.89 3.12
CA GLY A 198 -7.10 0.95 2.95
C GLY A 198 -7.48 0.70 1.49
N HIS A 199 -8.20 -0.40 1.25
CA HIS A 199 -8.58 -0.88 -0.08
C HIS A 199 -9.58 0.02 -0.84
N ASP A 200 -10.35 0.81 -0.12
CA ASP A 200 -11.32 1.76 -0.70
C ASP A 200 -10.69 2.69 -1.73
N LEU A 201 -9.39 2.96 -1.58
CA LEU A 201 -8.59 3.77 -2.50
C LEU A 201 -9.29 5.08 -2.89
N LYS A 202 -10.19 5.57 -2.01
CA LYS A 202 -11.00 6.78 -2.28
C LYS A 202 -10.13 8.01 -2.28
N ASP A 203 -10.35 8.82 -3.31
CA ASP A 203 -9.85 10.18 -3.36
C ASP A 203 -10.73 11.11 -2.55
N GLY A 204 -10.08 12.07 -1.92
CA GLY A 204 -10.76 13.20 -1.35
C GLY A 204 -11.03 13.07 0.15
N GLY A 205 -10.83 14.15 0.78
CA GLY A 205 -11.33 14.57 2.08
C GLY A 205 -11.31 16.08 2.00
N GLY A 206 -12.46 16.71 2.13
CA GLY A 206 -12.53 18.16 2.35
C GLY A 206 -11.83 18.53 3.66
N ALA A 207 -11.76 19.82 3.98
CA ALA A 207 -11.25 20.30 5.26
C ALA A 207 -11.95 19.53 6.40
N ALA A 208 -11.17 18.83 7.21
CA ALA A 208 -11.67 17.94 8.24
C ALA A 208 -11.99 18.72 9.53
N TYR A 209 -13.05 18.31 10.22
CA TYR A 209 -13.40 18.84 11.54
C TYR A 209 -12.35 18.46 12.60
N ALA A 210 -11.76 17.30 12.49
CA ALA A 210 -10.67 16.84 13.32
C ALA A 210 -9.49 16.39 12.45
N VAL A 211 -8.26 16.55 12.94
CA VAL A 211 -7.05 15.97 12.33
C VAL A 211 -6.70 14.69 13.08
N ALA A 212 -6.41 13.62 12.34
CA ALA A 212 -5.92 12.38 12.88
C ALA A 212 -4.52 12.06 12.34
N ILE A 213 -3.64 11.57 13.20
CA ILE A 213 -2.37 10.95 12.85
C ILE A 213 -2.51 9.45 13.11
N HIS A 214 -2.26 8.65 12.09
CA HIS A 214 -2.28 7.19 12.17
C HIS A 214 -0.85 6.68 12.27
N MET A 215 -0.53 6.00 13.36
CA MET A 215 0.77 5.43 13.62
C MET A 215 0.65 3.92 13.76
N THR A 216 1.29 3.19 12.90
CA THR A 216 1.43 1.74 13.06
C THR A 216 2.44 1.44 14.15
N ASN A 217 2.12 0.47 14.99
CA ASN A 217 3.03 -0.14 15.95
C ASN A 217 2.94 -1.65 15.75
N ALA A 218 3.93 -2.20 15.06
CA ALA A 218 3.96 -3.62 14.75
C ALA A 218 4.71 -4.40 15.83
N ARG A 219 4.11 -5.50 16.26
CA ARG A 219 4.67 -6.43 17.25
C ARG A 219 4.75 -7.82 16.62
N LYS A 220 5.51 -8.72 17.25
CA LYS A 220 5.79 -10.07 16.71
C LYS A 220 4.56 -10.82 16.17
N LYS A 221 3.41 -10.71 16.82
CA LYS A 221 2.19 -11.46 16.44
C LYS A 221 1.11 -10.63 15.79
N ILE A 222 1.08 -9.32 16.02
CA ILE A 222 0.03 -8.43 15.52
C ILE A 222 0.57 -7.03 15.27
N ALA A 223 0.16 -6.42 14.19
CA ALA A 223 0.32 -5.00 13.94
C ALA A 223 -0.97 -4.26 14.35
N ASN A 224 -0.81 -3.15 15.05
CA ASN A 224 -1.90 -2.27 15.43
C ASN A 224 -1.70 -0.88 14.82
N VAL A 225 -2.80 -0.14 14.66
CA VAL A 225 -2.75 1.28 14.33
C VAL A 225 -3.28 2.09 15.53
N HIS A 226 -2.44 2.99 16.03
CA HIS A 226 -2.83 4.02 16.99
C HIS A 226 -3.33 5.25 16.24
N HIS A 227 -4.45 5.79 16.70
CA HIS A 227 -5.08 6.96 16.08
C HIS A 227 -5.04 8.12 17.07
N PHE A 228 -4.20 9.11 16.76
CA PHE A 228 -4.08 10.33 17.56
C PHE A 228 -4.93 11.42 16.91
N VAL A 229 -6.06 11.71 17.55
CA VAL A 229 -7.04 12.67 17.07
C VAL A 229 -6.88 13.98 17.82
N SER A 230 -7.06 15.10 17.13
CA SER A 230 -7.04 16.43 17.74
C SER A 230 -8.16 16.58 18.78
N ASP A 231 -7.90 17.38 19.84
CA ASP A 231 -8.90 17.71 20.85
C ASP A 231 -9.99 18.66 20.26
N SER A 232 -9.55 19.57 19.38
CA SER A 232 -10.43 20.49 18.65
C SER A 232 -11.11 19.77 17.48
N ILE A 233 -12.39 19.45 17.65
CA ILE A 233 -13.22 18.73 16.67
C ILE A 233 -14.34 19.59 16.07
N ALA A 234 -14.53 20.81 16.52
CA ALA A 234 -15.51 21.76 15.98
C ALA A 234 -14.90 22.59 14.86
N GLY A 235 -15.70 22.88 13.82
CA GLY A 235 -15.27 23.68 12.67
C GLY A 235 -14.23 23.03 11.77
N ARG A 236 -13.89 23.67 10.66
CA ARG A 236 -12.90 23.19 9.67
C ARG A 236 -11.65 24.07 9.63
N GLU A 237 -11.66 25.14 10.39
CA GLU A 237 -10.56 26.11 10.52
C GLU A 237 -9.41 25.53 11.33
N ASN A 238 -8.27 26.21 11.23
CA ASN A 238 -7.05 25.91 11.96
C ASN A 238 -6.54 24.45 11.88
N PRO A 239 -6.40 23.85 10.68
CA PRO A 239 -5.91 22.48 10.57
C PRO A 239 -4.48 22.31 11.13
N GLY A 240 -3.68 23.38 11.16
CA GLY A 240 -2.34 23.37 11.73
C GLY A 240 -2.36 23.21 13.25
N GLY A 241 -3.20 23.94 13.97
CA GLY A 241 -3.38 23.79 15.42
C GLY A 241 -3.86 22.39 15.78
N LYS A 242 -4.89 21.90 15.06
CA LYS A 242 -5.40 20.52 15.22
C LYS A 242 -4.34 19.45 14.98
N PHE A 243 -3.48 19.64 13.96
CA PHE A 243 -2.36 18.73 13.75
C PHE A 243 -1.40 18.72 14.94
N ILE A 244 -1.06 19.87 15.50
CA ILE A 244 -0.17 19.96 16.68
C ILE A 244 -0.80 19.30 17.91
N GLU A 245 -2.11 19.43 18.13
CA GLU A 245 -2.82 18.71 19.19
C GLU A 245 -2.66 17.19 19.04
N ALA A 246 -2.99 16.66 17.85
CA ALA A 246 -2.84 15.23 17.54
C ALA A 246 -1.37 14.77 17.68
N LEU A 247 -0.42 15.59 17.22
CA LEU A 247 1.01 15.31 17.32
C LEU A 247 1.51 15.30 18.78
N ASN A 248 0.99 16.17 19.64
CA ASN A 248 1.30 16.14 21.07
C ASN A 248 0.87 14.81 21.72
N HIS A 249 -0.31 14.29 21.35
CA HIS A 249 -0.75 12.97 21.83
C HIS A 249 0.16 11.86 21.34
N MET A 250 0.55 11.89 20.07
CA MET A 250 1.46 10.90 19.48
C MET A 250 2.83 10.91 20.16
N ILE A 251 3.43 12.08 20.37
CA ILE A 251 4.76 12.18 20.99
C ILE A 251 4.72 11.69 22.42
N ARG A 252 3.70 12.08 23.23
CA ARG A 252 3.52 11.53 24.59
C ARG A 252 3.42 10.01 24.59
N PHE A 253 2.73 9.44 23.61
CA PHE A 253 2.64 7.97 23.49
C PHE A 253 4.00 7.35 23.21
N ILE A 254 4.75 7.89 22.23
CA ILE A 254 6.07 7.37 21.83
C ILE A 254 7.06 7.46 23.01
N ASP A 255 7.05 8.56 23.76
CA ASP A 255 7.97 8.77 24.90
C ASP A 255 7.72 7.79 26.07
N ASN A 256 6.51 7.21 26.15
CA ASN A 256 6.11 6.28 27.20
C ASN A 256 6.00 4.82 26.74
N ASN A 257 6.32 4.51 25.48
CA ASN A 257 6.17 3.17 24.95
C ASN A 257 7.36 2.81 24.04
N ALA A 258 7.70 1.52 24.02
CA ALA A 258 8.69 1.02 23.07
C ALA A 258 8.11 1.01 21.64
N VAL A 259 8.55 1.94 20.81
CA VAL A 259 8.19 2.08 19.39
C VAL A 259 9.48 2.11 18.58
N PHE A 260 9.49 1.44 17.43
CA PHE A 260 10.63 1.56 16.51
C PHE A 260 10.63 2.98 15.89
N GLU A 261 11.72 3.71 16.06
CA GLU A 261 11.86 5.08 15.58
C GLU A 261 12.64 5.15 14.26
N GLY A 262 11.91 4.92 13.15
CA GLY A 262 12.42 5.11 11.79
C GLY A 262 12.32 6.56 11.31
N ILE A 263 12.46 6.76 10.00
CA ILE A 263 12.39 8.08 9.33
C ILE A 263 11.05 8.76 9.61
N GLY A 264 9.93 8.01 9.55
CA GLY A 264 8.59 8.53 9.79
C GLY A 264 8.45 9.15 11.18
N ILE A 265 8.81 8.41 12.23
CA ILE A 265 8.72 8.86 13.62
C ILE A 265 9.70 10.01 13.88
N ASN A 266 10.95 9.90 13.43
CA ASN A 266 11.95 10.96 13.61
C ASN A 266 11.50 12.29 12.95
N THR A 267 10.84 12.21 11.78
CA THR A 267 10.27 13.39 11.14
C THR A 267 9.12 13.98 11.97
N TYR A 268 8.23 13.16 12.55
CA TYR A 268 7.19 13.66 13.47
C TYR A 268 7.79 14.32 14.70
N ARG A 269 8.87 13.80 15.29
CA ARG A 269 9.57 14.45 16.41
C ARG A 269 10.14 15.81 16.03
N ASP A 270 10.74 15.94 14.83
CA ASP A 270 11.25 17.22 14.33
C ASP A 270 10.11 18.22 14.10
N LEU A 271 9.00 17.79 13.49
CA LEU A 271 7.81 18.64 13.32
C LEU A 271 7.26 19.12 14.66
N HIS A 272 7.23 18.24 15.67
CA HIS A 272 6.79 18.59 17.03
C HIS A 272 7.72 19.63 17.66
N LYS A 273 9.04 19.42 17.60
CA LYS A 273 10.04 20.36 18.13
C LYS A 273 9.91 21.75 17.49
N ARG A 274 9.66 21.80 16.18
CA ARG A 274 9.50 23.07 15.43
C ARG A 274 8.07 23.64 15.50
N LYS A 275 7.13 22.93 16.08
CA LYS A 275 5.70 23.28 16.06
C LYS A 275 5.18 23.55 14.64
N HIS A 276 5.64 22.75 13.68
CA HIS A 276 5.39 22.98 12.27
C HIS A 276 4.30 22.04 11.72
N PHE A 277 3.33 22.61 11.00
CA PHE A 277 2.33 21.85 10.24
C PHE A 277 2.77 21.70 8.78
N PRO A 278 3.10 20.49 8.30
CA PRO A 278 3.61 20.28 6.95
C PRO A 278 2.50 20.17 5.88
N GLY A 279 1.23 20.26 6.30
CA GLY A 279 0.06 19.96 5.48
C GLY A 279 -0.41 18.50 5.57
N LEU A 280 -1.70 18.27 5.38
CA LEU A 280 -2.33 16.95 5.49
C LEU A 280 -1.74 15.88 4.54
N PRO A 281 -1.37 16.22 3.28
CA PRO A 281 -0.75 15.23 2.40
C PRO A 281 0.60 14.72 2.90
N ILE A 282 1.41 15.59 3.53
CA ILE A 282 2.69 15.18 4.14
C ILE A 282 2.43 14.34 5.39
N ASN A 283 1.45 14.70 6.23
CA ASN A 283 1.04 13.87 7.36
C ASN A 283 0.70 12.44 6.90
N LYS A 284 -0.11 12.30 5.84
CA LYS A 284 -0.41 10.98 5.26
C LYS A 284 0.85 10.25 4.78
N LYS A 285 1.75 10.95 4.07
CA LYS A 285 3.03 10.38 3.62
C LYS A 285 3.85 9.82 4.79
N LEU A 286 3.97 10.58 5.88
CA LEU A 286 4.71 10.14 7.06
C LEU A 286 4.07 8.93 7.75
N GLY A 287 2.74 8.87 7.79
CA GLY A 287 2.03 7.69 8.28
C GLY A 287 2.32 6.43 7.44
N ILE A 288 2.38 6.57 6.10
CA ILE A 288 2.76 5.47 5.19
C ILE A 288 4.21 5.03 5.45
N ILE A 289 5.15 5.97 5.55
CA ILE A 289 6.56 5.67 5.86
C ILE A 289 6.66 4.92 7.18
N ASN A 290 6.05 5.45 8.25
CA ASN A 290 6.02 4.78 9.54
C ASN A 290 5.44 3.35 9.44
N HIS A 291 4.32 3.18 8.73
CA HIS A 291 3.69 1.87 8.57
C HIS A 291 4.66 0.85 7.97
N ILE A 292 5.30 1.21 6.85
CA ILE A 292 6.23 0.32 6.15
C ILE A 292 7.45 -0.01 7.05
N GLU A 293 8.01 0.99 7.71
CA GLU A 293 9.16 0.81 8.61
C GLU A 293 8.83 -0.09 9.80
N GLN A 294 7.64 0.06 10.41
CA GLN A 294 7.19 -0.78 11.52
C GLN A 294 7.03 -2.24 11.10
N ILE A 295 6.40 -2.48 9.93
CA ILE A 295 6.25 -3.84 9.39
C ILE A 295 7.61 -4.43 9.03
N ALA A 296 8.47 -3.67 8.36
CA ALA A 296 9.81 -4.14 7.98
C ALA A 296 10.71 -4.48 9.18
N ASN A 297 10.58 -3.74 10.29
CA ASN A 297 11.37 -3.96 11.50
C ASN A 297 11.06 -5.28 12.22
N ILE A 298 9.92 -5.91 11.95
CA ILE A 298 9.51 -7.18 12.60
C ILE A 298 9.63 -8.41 11.70
N MET A 299 10.08 -8.23 10.44
CA MET A 299 10.30 -9.30 9.46
C MET A 299 11.65 -9.97 9.65
#